data_45eabf049400ec4f4ebe163aeab519fb
#
_entry.id   45eabf049400ec4f4ebe163aeab519fb
#
_cell.length_a   1.000
_cell.length_b   1.000
_cell.length_c   1.000
_cell.angle_alpha   90.00
_cell.angle_beta   90.00
_cell.angle_gamma   90.00
#
_symmetry.space_group_name_H-M   'P 1'
#
loop_
_entity.id
_entity.type
_entity.pdbx_description
1 polymer ?
#
loop_
_entity_poly.entity_id
_entity_poly.type
_entity_poly.pdbx_seq_one_letter_code
_entity_poly.pdbx_strand_id
1 'polypeptide(L)'
;VKADQKAELDIRLKPAFGYLTLTSQPETGARVWVDEEEVGLTPYKSGRLKEGKHRIRVAKNFFHPVEQEVNLTAGSTEDLSLTMPSAYGFLAVTSQPETGADVYIDGVKVGQTPYKSERLKSGEYRVQVVCSMYQPVEQLVTVSDNQTATVDAGLSANFASVTVTTDPEAELW
;
A
#
# COMPACT_ATOMS: atom_id res chain seq x y z
N VAL A 1 60.23 31.15 -28.15
CA VAL A 1 59.63 31.88 -26.99
C VAL A 1 60.72 32.88 -26.56
N LYS A 2 60.45 34.16 -26.71
CA LYS A 2 61.34 35.19 -26.21
C LYS A 2 61.32 35.16 -24.66
N ALA A 3 62.49 35.10 -24.06
CA ALA A 3 62.65 35.17 -22.61
C ALA A 3 62.10 36.55 -22.15
N ASP A 4 60.93 36.57 -21.52
CA ASP A 4 60.19 37.66 -20.84
C ASP A 4 58.71 37.76 -21.23
N GLN A 5 58.11 36.79 -21.96
CA GLN A 5 56.69 36.79 -22.12
C GLN A 5 56.01 35.87 -21.06
N LYS A 6 55.33 36.52 -20.12
CA LYS A 6 54.39 35.87 -19.19
C LYS A 6 53.19 35.42 -19.98
N ALA A 7 52.99 34.10 -20.14
CA ALA A 7 51.74 33.57 -20.63
C ALA A 7 50.77 33.45 -19.48
N GLU A 8 49.71 34.24 -19.50
CA GLU A 8 48.57 34.07 -18.56
C GLU A 8 47.56 33.12 -19.21
N LEU A 9 47.27 32.04 -18.50
CA LEU A 9 46.23 31.07 -18.89
C LEU A 9 45.05 31.21 -17.93
N ASP A 10 43.95 31.78 -18.42
CA ASP A 10 42.67 31.85 -17.66
C ASP A 10 41.88 30.56 -17.93
N ILE A 11 41.86 29.67 -16.94
CA ILE A 11 41.11 28.42 -17.01
C ILE A 11 39.84 28.56 -16.16
N ARG A 12 38.69 28.57 -16.83
CA ARG A 12 37.36 28.54 -16.17
C ARG A 12 36.81 27.14 -16.15
N LEU A 13 36.69 26.57 -14.96
CA LEU A 13 36.01 25.30 -14.77
C LEU A 13 34.50 25.52 -14.84
N LYS A 14 33.84 24.68 -15.65
CA LYS A 14 32.37 24.62 -15.67
C LYS A 14 31.90 23.52 -14.71
N PRO A 15 30.78 23.75 -14.00
CA PRO A 15 30.21 22.68 -13.17
C PRO A 15 29.81 21.50 -14.07
N ALA A 16 30.15 20.28 -13.66
CA ALA A 16 29.74 19.02 -14.30
C ALA A 16 28.76 18.27 -13.38
N PHE A 17 27.90 19.02 -12.71
CA PHE A 17 26.89 18.49 -11.79
C PHE A 17 25.61 19.32 -11.86
N GLY A 18 24.50 18.68 -11.52
CA GLY A 18 23.18 19.29 -11.32
C GLY A 18 22.59 18.91 -9.96
N TYR A 19 21.37 19.33 -9.75
CA TYR A 19 20.59 19.02 -8.55
C TYR A 19 19.24 18.44 -8.94
N LEU A 20 18.65 17.67 -8.04
CA LEU A 20 17.33 17.09 -8.17
C LEU A 20 16.47 17.47 -6.95
N THR A 21 15.28 17.99 -7.21
CA THR A 21 14.21 18.09 -6.21
C THR A 21 13.15 17.05 -6.55
N LEU A 22 12.77 16.23 -5.59
CA LEU A 22 11.82 15.14 -5.81
C LEU A 22 10.67 15.21 -4.82
N THR A 23 9.45 15.16 -5.35
CA THR A 23 8.22 15.03 -4.58
C THR A 23 7.47 13.77 -4.99
N SER A 24 6.62 13.26 -4.10
CA SER A 24 5.74 12.12 -4.39
C SER A 24 4.29 12.42 -4.06
N GLN A 25 3.40 11.84 -4.84
CA GLN A 25 1.95 11.91 -4.66
C GLN A 25 1.37 10.49 -4.66
N PRO A 26 0.20 10.25 -4.00
CA PRO A 26 -0.62 11.19 -3.22
C PRO A 26 -0.04 11.50 -1.83
N GLU A 27 0.99 10.80 -1.40
CA GLU A 27 1.58 10.93 -0.08
C GLU A 27 3.08 11.22 -0.15
N THR A 28 3.57 12.00 0.79
CA THR A 28 5.00 12.22 1.03
C THR A 28 5.60 11.11 1.90
N GLY A 29 6.92 11.15 2.12
CA GLY A 29 7.62 10.15 2.93
C GLY A 29 7.83 8.82 2.19
N ALA A 30 7.85 8.83 0.84
CA ALA A 30 8.29 7.70 0.05
C ALA A 30 9.81 7.59 0.10
N ARG A 31 10.35 6.37 0.18
CA ARG A 31 11.79 6.12 0.06
C ARG A 31 12.23 6.45 -1.35
N VAL A 32 13.40 7.07 -1.44
CA VAL A 32 14.01 7.53 -2.70
C VAL A 32 15.31 6.80 -2.93
N TRP A 33 15.48 6.28 -4.13
CA TRP A 33 16.74 5.75 -4.65
C TRP A 33 17.17 6.55 -5.86
N VAL A 34 18.45 6.86 -5.91
CA VAL A 34 19.14 7.46 -7.07
C VAL A 34 20.23 6.49 -7.48
N ASP A 35 20.18 5.99 -8.73
CA ASP A 35 21.12 5.00 -9.26
C ASP A 35 21.32 3.79 -8.33
N GLU A 36 20.17 3.26 -7.81
CA GLU A 36 20.09 2.09 -6.91
C GLU A 36 20.54 2.35 -5.45
N GLU A 37 21.10 3.52 -5.13
CA GLU A 37 21.45 3.92 -3.78
C GLU A 37 20.25 4.59 -3.08
N GLU A 38 19.89 4.14 -1.86
CA GLU A 38 18.85 4.77 -1.05
C GLU A 38 19.38 6.08 -0.45
N VAL A 39 18.77 7.21 -0.84
CA VAL A 39 19.26 8.55 -0.50
C VAL A 39 18.37 9.30 0.48
N GLY A 40 17.17 8.82 0.78
CA GLY A 40 16.28 9.43 1.76
C GLY A 40 14.80 9.27 1.47
N LEU A 41 14.01 10.26 1.90
CA LEU A 41 12.55 10.27 1.79
C LEU A 41 12.05 11.52 1.06
N THR A 42 10.91 11.40 0.36
CA THR A 42 10.24 12.57 -0.24
C THR A 42 9.54 13.45 0.80
N PRO A 43 9.55 14.80 0.65
CA PRO A 43 10.24 15.55 -0.39
C PRO A 43 11.76 15.51 -0.20
N TYR A 44 12.48 15.21 -1.27
CA TYR A 44 13.93 15.04 -1.28
C TYR A 44 14.62 16.11 -2.11
N LYS A 45 15.76 16.60 -1.62
CA LYS A 45 16.67 17.48 -2.37
C LYS A 45 18.04 16.83 -2.41
N SER A 46 18.56 16.60 -3.59
CA SER A 46 19.86 15.98 -3.76
C SER A 46 21.00 16.93 -3.37
N GLY A 47 22.16 16.36 -3.04
CA GLY A 47 23.44 17.02 -3.15
C GLY A 47 23.82 17.21 -4.63
N ARG A 48 25.12 17.41 -4.91
CA ARG A 48 25.64 17.45 -6.27
C ARG A 48 25.59 16.06 -6.90
N LEU A 49 24.79 15.91 -7.94
CA LEU A 49 24.76 14.74 -8.79
C LEU A 49 25.52 15.03 -10.09
N LYS A 50 26.23 14.02 -10.61
CA LYS A 50 26.95 14.18 -11.89
C LYS A 50 25.96 14.56 -13.00
N GLU A 51 26.38 15.33 -13.99
CA GLU A 51 25.56 15.55 -15.19
C GLU A 51 25.36 14.25 -15.97
N GLY A 52 24.18 14.07 -16.56
CA GLY A 52 23.81 12.90 -17.32
C GLY A 52 22.54 12.23 -16.82
N LYS A 53 22.36 10.97 -17.22
CA LYS A 53 21.17 10.19 -16.91
C LYS A 53 21.28 9.55 -15.52
N HIS A 54 20.21 9.69 -14.74
CA HIS A 54 20.04 9.07 -13.44
C HIS A 54 18.73 8.31 -13.40
N ARG A 55 18.74 7.12 -12.79
CA ARG A 55 17.53 6.34 -12.51
C ARG A 55 17.01 6.70 -11.13
N ILE A 56 15.82 7.24 -11.10
CA ILE A 56 15.13 7.60 -9.85
C ILE A 56 14.05 6.57 -9.57
N ARG A 57 14.03 6.02 -8.36
CA ARG A 57 12.98 5.12 -7.89
C ARG A 57 12.39 5.65 -6.60
N VAL A 58 11.05 5.60 -6.49
CA VAL A 58 10.33 5.88 -5.25
C VAL A 58 9.46 4.70 -4.87
N ALA A 59 9.40 4.40 -3.58
CA ALA A 59 8.54 3.34 -3.06
C ALA A 59 8.01 3.70 -1.67
N LYS A 60 6.74 3.33 -1.42
CA LYS A 60 6.07 3.49 -0.14
C LYS A 60 5.14 2.31 0.09
N ASN A 61 4.93 1.95 1.36
CA ASN A 61 3.96 0.91 1.71
C ASN A 61 2.55 1.30 1.23
N PHE A 62 1.78 0.36 0.72
CA PHE A 62 0.48 0.54 0.11
C PHE A 62 0.47 1.28 -1.25
N PHE A 63 1.62 1.46 -1.88
CA PHE A 63 1.74 2.02 -3.22
C PHE A 63 2.65 1.17 -4.10
N HIS A 64 2.36 1.14 -5.39
CA HIS A 64 3.26 0.56 -6.37
C HIS A 64 4.50 1.44 -6.53
N PRO A 65 5.70 0.87 -6.54
CA PRO A 65 6.92 1.64 -6.76
C PRO A 65 6.91 2.24 -8.17
N VAL A 66 7.47 3.43 -8.30
CA VAL A 66 7.61 4.14 -9.58
C VAL A 66 9.08 4.37 -9.84
N GLU A 67 9.50 4.13 -11.07
CA GLU A 67 10.84 4.41 -11.55
C GLU A 67 10.77 5.37 -12.75
N GLN A 68 11.72 6.31 -12.79
CA GLN A 68 11.85 7.26 -13.89
C GLN A 68 13.31 7.60 -14.13
N GLU A 69 13.70 7.70 -15.40
CA GLU A 69 14.99 8.24 -15.81
C GLU A 69 14.90 9.77 -15.93
N VAL A 70 15.88 10.47 -15.36
CA VAL A 70 16.03 11.91 -15.41
C VAL A 70 17.39 12.25 -15.98
N ASN A 71 17.46 13.24 -16.88
CA ASN A 71 18.73 13.72 -17.43
C ASN A 71 19.09 15.05 -16.80
N LEU A 72 20.09 15.07 -15.95
CA LEU A 72 20.58 16.28 -15.28
C LEU A 72 21.55 17.03 -16.17
N THR A 73 21.32 18.33 -16.30
CA THR A 73 22.23 19.23 -17.03
C THR A 73 23.11 20.01 -16.04
N ALA A 74 24.30 20.33 -16.48
CA ALA A 74 25.29 21.05 -15.67
C ALA A 74 24.74 22.39 -15.14
N GLY A 75 24.80 22.57 -13.84
CA GLY A 75 24.35 23.78 -13.14
C GLY A 75 22.83 23.94 -12.98
N SER A 76 22.01 23.00 -13.45
CA SER A 76 20.56 23.06 -13.31
C SER A 76 20.05 22.35 -12.07
N THR A 77 18.81 22.66 -11.71
CA THR A 77 17.99 21.88 -10.78
C THR A 77 16.80 21.33 -11.55
N GLU A 78 16.61 20.02 -11.51
CA GLU A 78 15.43 19.36 -12.06
C GLU A 78 14.41 19.10 -10.94
N ASP A 79 13.18 19.54 -11.16
CA ASP A 79 12.06 19.33 -10.25
C ASP A 79 11.19 18.18 -10.78
N LEU A 80 11.16 17.07 -10.04
CA LEU A 80 10.43 15.86 -10.40
C LEU A 80 9.31 15.59 -9.41
N SER A 81 8.09 15.38 -9.92
CA SER A 81 6.95 14.94 -9.13
C SER A 81 6.50 13.57 -9.62
N LEU A 82 6.59 12.54 -8.76
CA LEU A 82 6.21 11.16 -9.09
C LEU A 82 4.90 10.79 -8.42
N THR A 83 3.94 10.32 -9.20
CA THR A 83 2.66 9.81 -8.70
C THR A 83 2.74 8.29 -8.57
N MET A 84 2.59 7.78 -7.35
CA MET A 84 2.59 6.36 -7.05
C MET A 84 1.15 5.83 -7.09
N PRO A 85 0.83 4.84 -7.95
CA PRO A 85 -0.47 4.18 -7.92
C PRO A 85 -0.69 3.45 -6.60
N SER A 86 -1.92 3.45 -6.11
CA SER A 86 -2.30 2.71 -4.90
C SER A 86 -2.13 1.21 -5.11
N ALA A 87 -1.58 0.52 -4.14
CA ALA A 87 -1.45 -0.94 -4.08
C ALA A 87 -2.22 -1.46 -2.85
N TYR A 88 -3.44 -0.95 -2.64
CA TYR A 88 -4.33 -1.34 -1.55
C TYR A 88 -5.79 -1.20 -1.95
N GLY A 89 -6.64 -1.95 -1.28
CA GLY A 89 -8.08 -1.85 -1.32
C GLY A 89 -8.67 -2.01 0.08
N PHE A 90 -9.95 -2.36 0.12
CA PHE A 90 -10.72 -2.53 1.34
C PHE A 90 -11.50 -3.84 1.28
N LEU A 91 -11.93 -4.30 2.46
CA LEU A 91 -12.78 -5.46 2.60
C LEU A 91 -13.99 -5.09 3.46
N ALA A 92 -15.19 -5.44 3.00
CA ALA A 92 -16.41 -5.36 3.78
C ALA A 92 -16.98 -6.77 3.96
N VAL A 93 -17.32 -7.14 5.19
CA VAL A 93 -17.85 -8.46 5.53
C VAL A 93 -19.17 -8.30 6.25
N THR A 94 -20.21 -8.98 5.76
CA THR A 94 -21.51 -9.07 6.39
C THR A 94 -21.86 -10.55 6.66
N SER A 95 -22.81 -10.81 7.55
CA SER A 95 -23.31 -12.15 7.81
C SER A 95 -24.82 -12.16 8.00
N GLN A 96 -25.46 -13.26 7.61
CA GLN A 96 -26.88 -13.52 7.77
C GLN A 96 -27.10 -14.98 8.18
N PRO A 97 -28.11 -15.31 9.00
CA PRO A 97 -29.15 -14.43 9.58
C PRO A 97 -28.64 -13.58 10.75
N GLU A 98 -27.49 -13.96 11.36
CA GLU A 98 -26.96 -13.29 12.54
C GLU A 98 -25.88 -12.26 12.18
N THR A 99 -25.86 -11.18 12.92
CA THR A 99 -24.78 -10.19 12.95
C THR A 99 -23.87 -10.42 14.16
N GLY A 100 -22.72 -9.75 14.22
CA GLY A 100 -21.78 -9.90 15.33
C GLY A 100 -20.96 -11.20 15.25
N ALA A 101 -20.96 -11.87 14.10
CA ALA A 101 -20.07 -13.00 13.85
C ALA A 101 -18.60 -12.55 13.82
N ASP A 102 -17.72 -13.33 14.42
CA ASP A 102 -16.27 -13.04 14.42
C ASP A 102 -15.68 -13.18 13.04
N VAL A 103 -14.91 -12.17 12.62
CA VAL A 103 -14.24 -12.12 11.33
C VAL A 103 -12.74 -12.33 11.50
N TYR A 104 -12.21 -13.27 10.71
CA TYR A 104 -10.78 -13.55 10.64
C TYR A 104 -10.28 -13.30 9.22
N ILE A 105 -9.10 -12.70 9.10
CA ILE A 105 -8.36 -12.55 7.84
C ILE A 105 -7.02 -13.27 8.02
N ASP A 106 -6.74 -14.24 7.17
CA ASP A 106 -5.55 -15.09 7.22
C ASP A 106 -5.30 -15.69 8.62
N GLY A 107 -6.39 -16.11 9.30
CA GLY A 107 -6.36 -16.69 10.63
C GLY A 107 -6.25 -15.68 11.79
N VAL A 108 -6.15 -14.39 11.52
CA VAL A 108 -6.10 -13.34 12.54
C VAL A 108 -7.50 -12.75 12.72
N LYS A 109 -8.02 -12.74 13.97
CA LYS A 109 -9.28 -12.08 14.29
C LYS A 109 -9.13 -10.56 14.14
N VAL A 110 -9.97 -9.97 13.28
CA VAL A 110 -9.93 -8.52 12.95
C VAL A 110 -11.14 -7.75 13.46
N GLY A 111 -12.24 -8.42 13.77
CA GLY A 111 -13.46 -7.77 14.27
C GLY A 111 -14.68 -8.66 14.21
N GLN A 112 -15.84 -8.05 14.09
CA GLN A 112 -17.15 -8.72 13.99
C GLN A 112 -18.00 -8.09 12.90
N THR A 113 -18.91 -8.87 12.31
CA THR A 113 -19.84 -8.41 11.26
C THR A 113 -20.92 -7.47 11.84
N PRO A 114 -21.29 -6.40 11.11
CA PRO A 114 -20.72 -5.97 9.86
C PRO A 114 -19.32 -5.35 10.04
N TYR A 115 -18.32 -5.83 9.30
CA TYR A 115 -16.93 -5.43 9.40
C TYR A 115 -16.50 -4.64 8.17
N LYS A 116 -15.69 -3.60 8.36
CA LYS A 116 -14.96 -2.89 7.30
C LYS A 116 -13.50 -2.80 7.68
N SER A 117 -12.64 -3.21 6.76
CA SER A 117 -11.19 -3.14 6.98
C SER A 117 -10.67 -1.71 6.84
N GLU A 118 -9.51 -1.46 7.44
CA GLU A 118 -8.61 -0.40 7.00
C GLU A 118 -7.97 -0.79 5.65
N ARG A 119 -6.94 -0.07 5.23
CA ARG A 119 -6.20 -0.39 4.00
C ARG A 119 -5.58 -1.79 4.09
N LEU A 120 -5.95 -2.65 3.17
CA LEU A 120 -5.32 -3.95 2.94
C LEU A 120 -4.49 -3.87 1.67
N LYS A 121 -3.30 -4.43 1.64
CA LYS A 121 -2.54 -4.57 0.39
C LYS A 121 -3.37 -5.33 -0.63
N SER A 122 -3.26 -4.98 -1.89
CA SER A 122 -3.89 -5.76 -2.96
C SER A 122 -3.31 -7.17 -2.99
N GLY A 123 -4.20 -8.16 -3.09
CA GLY A 123 -3.83 -9.57 -3.03
C GLY A 123 -5.00 -10.45 -2.63
N GLU A 124 -4.74 -11.75 -2.47
CA GLU A 124 -5.72 -12.73 -2.02
C GLU A 124 -5.63 -12.88 -0.50
N TYR A 125 -6.81 -12.96 0.12
CA TYR A 125 -6.98 -13.13 1.57
C TYR A 125 -7.96 -14.26 1.85
N ARG A 126 -7.66 -15.06 2.85
CA ARG A 126 -8.59 -16.05 3.40
C ARG A 126 -9.45 -15.37 4.46
N VAL A 127 -10.72 -15.18 4.17
CA VAL A 127 -11.70 -14.60 5.09
C VAL A 127 -12.51 -15.71 5.71
N GLN A 128 -12.55 -15.77 7.04
CA GLN A 128 -13.37 -16.73 7.78
C GLN A 128 -14.33 -15.96 8.70
N VAL A 129 -15.59 -16.39 8.70
CA VAL A 129 -16.66 -15.85 9.54
C VAL A 129 -17.15 -16.95 10.48
N VAL A 130 -17.09 -16.69 11.77
CA VAL A 130 -17.43 -17.66 12.81
C VAL A 130 -18.50 -17.08 13.73
N CYS A 131 -19.61 -17.80 13.89
CA CYS A 131 -20.66 -17.47 14.82
C CYS A 131 -21.00 -18.68 15.68
N SER A 132 -21.30 -18.46 16.98
CA SER A 132 -21.73 -19.54 17.87
C SER A 132 -23.00 -20.19 17.33
N MET A 133 -23.07 -21.53 17.40
CA MET A 133 -24.18 -22.35 16.89
C MET A 133 -24.39 -22.34 15.37
N TYR A 134 -23.44 -21.79 14.61
CA TYR A 134 -23.43 -21.83 13.15
C TYR A 134 -22.15 -22.49 12.63
N GLN A 135 -22.22 -23.04 11.43
CA GLN A 135 -21.05 -23.56 10.76
C GLN A 135 -20.17 -22.38 10.29
N PRO A 136 -18.84 -22.43 10.48
CA PRO A 136 -17.96 -21.39 9.99
C PRO A 136 -17.99 -21.32 8.46
N VAL A 137 -17.98 -20.10 7.93
CA VAL A 137 -17.89 -19.83 6.50
C VAL A 137 -16.47 -19.35 6.19
N GLU A 138 -15.85 -19.97 5.19
CA GLU A 138 -14.51 -19.58 4.73
C GLU A 138 -14.54 -19.30 3.23
N GLN A 139 -13.90 -18.21 2.80
CA GLN A 139 -13.84 -17.79 1.42
C GLN A 139 -12.50 -17.13 1.09
N LEU A 140 -11.93 -17.43 -0.08
CA LEU A 140 -10.81 -16.67 -0.66
C LEU A 140 -11.37 -15.43 -1.36
N VAL A 141 -10.78 -14.28 -1.05
CA VAL A 141 -11.23 -12.97 -1.53
C VAL A 141 -10.07 -12.18 -2.09
N THR A 142 -10.21 -11.69 -3.31
CA THR A 142 -9.21 -10.82 -3.93
C THR A 142 -9.52 -9.36 -3.63
N VAL A 143 -8.60 -8.69 -2.95
CA VAL A 143 -8.61 -7.24 -2.73
C VAL A 143 -7.83 -6.58 -3.88
N SER A 144 -8.51 -5.75 -4.65
CA SER A 144 -7.93 -5.02 -5.79
C SER A 144 -7.66 -3.56 -5.44
N ASP A 145 -6.75 -2.93 -6.19
CA ASP A 145 -6.36 -1.53 -6.00
C ASP A 145 -7.57 -0.59 -6.03
N ASN A 146 -7.68 0.25 -5.02
CA ASN A 146 -8.75 1.25 -4.85
C ASN A 146 -10.17 0.68 -4.83
N GLN A 147 -10.35 -0.63 -4.64
CA GLN A 147 -11.67 -1.27 -4.61
C GLN A 147 -12.01 -1.78 -3.22
N THR A 148 -13.31 -1.97 -2.98
CA THR A 148 -13.82 -2.66 -1.81
C THR A 148 -14.30 -4.05 -2.24
N ALA A 149 -13.64 -5.08 -1.79
CA ALA A 149 -14.13 -6.46 -1.91
C ALA A 149 -15.23 -6.68 -0.87
N THR A 150 -16.28 -7.43 -1.21
CA THR A 150 -17.40 -7.72 -0.31
C THR A 150 -17.52 -9.21 -0.06
N VAL A 151 -17.82 -9.58 1.17
CA VAL A 151 -18.15 -10.94 1.59
C VAL A 151 -19.48 -10.92 2.30
N ASP A 152 -20.46 -11.61 1.73
CA ASP A 152 -21.77 -11.83 2.36
C ASP A 152 -21.83 -13.28 2.85
N ALA A 153 -21.56 -13.51 4.13
CA ALA A 153 -21.49 -14.82 4.73
C ALA A 153 -22.90 -15.32 5.10
N GLY A 154 -23.42 -16.26 4.33
CA GLY A 154 -24.63 -17.02 4.68
C GLY A 154 -24.32 -18.10 5.73
N LEU A 155 -24.70 -17.86 6.96
CA LEU A 155 -24.45 -18.79 8.08
C LEU A 155 -25.48 -19.90 8.09
N SER A 156 -25.04 -21.15 8.11
CA SER A 156 -25.88 -22.34 8.26
C SER A 156 -25.95 -22.76 9.72
N ALA A 157 -27.15 -22.89 10.25
CA ALA A 157 -27.36 -23.32 11.64
C ALA A 157 -26.72 -24.69 11.94
N ASN A 158 -26.05 -24.79 13.08
CA ASN A 158 -25.48 -26.04 13.62
C ASN A 158 -26.20 -26.42 14.91
N PHE A 159 -27.52 -26.23 14.92
CA PHE A 159 -28.40 -26.58 16.05
C PHE A 159 -29.74 -27.13 15.55
N ALA A 160 -30.43 -27.86 16.42
CA ALA A 160 -31.78 -28.32 16.18
C ALA A 160 -32.69 -27.81 17.30
N SER A 161 -33.94 -27.52 16.97
CA SER A 161 -34.99 -27.22 17.92
C SER A 161 -35.80 -28.50 18.23
N VAL A 162 -36.15 -28.68 19.47
CA VAL A 162 -37.04 -29.77 19.89
C VAL A 162 -38.37 -29.14 20.35
N THR A 163 -39.46 -29.55 19.71
CA THR A 163 -40.81 -29.20 20.16
C THR A 163 -41.41 -30.40 20.88
N VAL A 164 -41.78 -30.18 22.12
CA VAL A 164 -42.48 -31.22 22.93
C VAL A 164 -43.95 -30.80 23.02
N THR A 165 -44.82 -31.69 22.54
CA THR A 165 -46.26 -31.56 22.67
C THR A 165 -46.76 -32.69 23.56
N THR A 166 -47.64 -32.40 24.52
CA THR A 166 -48.30 -33.38 25.39
C THR A 166 -49.79 -33.31 25.20
N ASP A 167 -50.46 -34.49 25.24
CA ASP A 167 -51.91 -34.61 25.26
C ASP A 167 -52.31 -35.60 26.39
N PRO A 168 -52.96 -35.18 27.50
CA PRO A 168 -53.35 -33.79 27.79
C PRO A 168 -52.15 -32.86 28.09
N GLU A 169 -52.41 -31.54 28.02
CA GLU A 169 -51.42 -30.53 28.35
C GLU A 169 -50.81 -30.77 29.75
N ALA A 170 -49.49 -30.81 29.81
CA ALA A 170 -48.74 -30.96 31.04
C ALA A 170 -47.72 -29.83 31.18
N GLU A 171 -47.56 -29.32 32.42
CA GLU A 171 -46.48 -28.38 32.69
C GLU A 171 -45.13 -29.08 32.71
N LEU A 172 -44.16 -28.57 31.96
CA LEU A 172 -42.76 -29.00 32.00
C LEU A 172 -42.05 -28.24 33.13
N TRP A 173 -41.54 -29.00 34.11
CA TRP A 173 -40.74 -28.53 35.26
C TRP A 173 -39.24 -28.55 34.91
#